data_4ec6f4bd1d6de1d967a7e62bd34ad84e
#
_entry.id   4ec6f4bd1d6de1d967a7e62bd34ad84e
#
_cell.length_a   1.000
_cell.length_b   1.000
_cell.length_c   1.000
_cell.angle_alpha   90.00
_cell.angle_beta   90.00
_cell.angle_gamma   90.00
#
_symmetry.space_group_name_H-M   'P 1'
#
loop_
_entity.id
_entity.type
_entity.pdbx_description
1 polymer ?
#
loop_
_entity_poly.entity_id
_entity_poly.type
_entity_poly.pdbx_seq_one_letter_code
_entity_poly.pdbx_strand_id
1 'polypeptide(L)'
;LQDQDDVHINIVGCGLTGSEIVGNLLDLQNPKIHITAIDGLPRPLNIFPPEIGDYTQTFWIENGVQTHFNYFLKNIDSDELTIQNREDSQTLKYDISIWCGGIKSNPLSQIVNRELGLECRFGIPVNRFLEVNKNVFAIGDCAVFPNRIPLSAQVAYQQGRYLAERFNNDFRGNNEFQFKDKGKIGYI
;
A
#
# COMPACT_ATOMS: atom_id res chain seq x y z
N LEU A 1 10.13 -1.70 30.50
CA LEU A 1 11.00 -1.70 29.30
C LEU A 1 12.50 -1.60 29.60
N GLN A 2 12.92 -1.49 30.89
CA GLN A 2 14.35 -1.29 31.24
C GLN A 2 15.19 -2.60 31.23
N ASP A 3 14.57 -3.79 31.17
CA ASP A 3 15.23 -5.10 31.19
C ASP A 3 14.97 -5.95 29.91
N GLN A 4 14.52 -5.37 28.82
CA GLN A 4 14.36 -6.12 27.57
C GLN A 4 15.67 -6.13 26.77
N ASP A 5 15.96 -7.27 26.16
CA ASP A 5 17.02 -7.43 25.15
C ASP A 5 16.77 -6.53 23.94
N ASP A 6 17.78 -6.38 23.09
CA ASP A 6 17.64 -5.68 21.81
C ASP A 6 16.53 -6.32 20.97
N VAL A 7 15.73 -5.49 20.29
CA VAL A 7 14.58 -5.92 19.48
C VAL A 7 14.82 -5.55 18.02
N HIS A 8 14.85 -6.54 17.15
CA HIS A 8 15.01 -6.37 15.70
C HIS A 8 13.65 -6.38 15.00
N ILE A 9 13.30 -5.26 14.35
CA ILE A 9 12.02 -5.06 13.68
C ILE A 9 12.26 -4.90 12.18
N ASN A 10 11.73 -5.81 11.38
CA ASN A 10 11.77 -5.72 9.93
C ASN A 10 10.46 -5.14 9.37
N ILE A 11 10.56 -4.09 8.56
CA ILE A 11 9.44 -3.47 7.84
C ILE A 11 9.56 -3.84 6.37
N VAL A 12 8.64 -4.66 5.87
CA VAL A 12 8.64 -5.13 4.49
C VAL A 12 7.58 -4.37 3.69
N GLY A 13 8.04 -3.54 2.76
CA GLY A 13 7.23 -2.59 2.00
C GLY A 13 7.31 -1.18 2.59
N CYS A 14 8.05 -0.29 1.91
CA CYS A 14 8.33 1.08 2.33
C CYS A 14 7.53 2.11 1.52
N GLY A 15 6.26 1.78 1.22
CA GLY A 15 5.27 2.74 0.76
C GLY A 15 4.82 3.67 1.90
N LEU A 16 3.66 4.33 1.76
CA LEU A 16 3.14 5.24 2.81
C LEU A 16 3.09 4.56 4.18
N THR A 17 2.44 3.40 4.27
CA THR A 17 2.23 2.71 5.55
C THR A 17 3.55 2.29 6.20
N GLY A 18 4.45 1.65 5.43
CA GLY A 18 5.74 1.21 5.98
C GLY A 18 6.62 2.36 6.40
N SER A 19 6.62 3.45 5.64
CA SER A 19 7.38 4.67 6.00
C SER A 19 6.85 5.32 7.26
N GLU A 20 5.54 5.42 7.44
CA GLU A 20 4.92 5.93 8.67
C GLU A 20 5.27 5.06 9.89
N ILE A 21 5.34 3.72 9.72
CA ILE A 21 5.74 2.83 10.81
C ILE A 21 7.22 3.05 11.18
N VAL A 22 8.12 3.18 10.19
CA VAL A 22 9.54 3.46 10.46
C VAL A 22 9.67 4.78 11.22
N GLY A 23 9.00 5.86 10.77
CA GLY A 23 9.02 7.16 11.44
C GLY A 23 8.54 7.07 12.89
N ASN A 24 7.39 6.43 13.12
CA ASN A 24 6.86 6.24 14.47
C ASN A 24 7.78 5.40 15.39
N LEU A 25 8.50 4.43 14.84
CA LEU A 25 9.47 3.65 15.62
C LEU A 25 10.71 4.50 15.96
N LEU A 26 11.17 5.34 15.06
CA LEU A 26 12.27 6.28 15.31
C LEU A 26 11.90 7.32 16.39
N ASP A 27 10.65 7.79 16.39
CA ASP A 27 10.15 8.74 17.40
C ASP A 27 10.15 8.17 18.83
N LEU A 28 10.18 6.85 19.00
CA LEU A 28 10.32 6.23 20.32
C LEU A 28 11.69 6.49 20.96
N GLN A 29 12.69 6.84 20.16
CA GLN A 29 14.08 7.12 20.62
C GLN A 29 14.64 6.03 21.53
N ASN A 30 14.27 4.79 21.29
CA ASN A 30 14.72 3.64 22.09
C ASN A 30 15.93 2.98 21.43
N PRO A 31 17.13 3.06 22.01
CA PRO A 31 18.36 2.54 21.40
C PRO A 31 18.39 1.00 21.30
N LYS A 32 17.45 0.31 21.93
CA LYS A 32 17.31 -1.15 21.85
C LYS A 32 16.45 -1.60 20.66
N ILE A 33 15.83 -0.70 19.92
CA ILE A 33 15.05 -1.01 18.73
C ILE A 33 15.94 -0.87 17.50
N HIS A 34 16.16 -1.97 16.81
CA HIS A 34 16.90 -2.03 15.56
C HIS A 34 15.92 -2.21 14.39
N ILE A 35 15.88 -1.24 13.50
CA ILE A 35 14.91 -1.21 12.39
C ILE A 35 15.61 -1.60 11.09
N THR A 36 15.00 -2.53 10.35
CA THR A 36 15.40 -2.87 8.98
C THR A 36 14.24 -2.62 8.02
N ALA A 37 14.44 -1.71 7.07
CA ALA A 37 13.48 -1.35 6.03
C ALA A 37 13.80 -2.06 4.71
N ILE A 38 12.82 -2.79 4.17
CA ILE A 38 12.99 -3.66 3.00
C ILE A 38 11.93 -3.30 1.95
N ASP A 39 12.35 -3.07 0.70
CA ASP A 39 11.40 -2.85 -0.41
C ASP A 39 11.97 -3.36 -1.73
N GLY A 40 11.09 -3.91 -2.58
CA GLY A 40 11.42 -4.31 -3.96
C GLY A 40 11.69 -3.14 -4.90
N LEU A 41 11.31 -1.92 -4.51
CA LEU A 41 11.54 -0.69 -5.26
C LEU A 41 12.86 -0.02 -4.82
N PRO A 42 13.41 0.90 -5.63
CA PRO A 42 14.75 1.44 -5.39
C PRO A 42 14.86 2.41 -4.20
N ARG A 43 13.73 2.86 -3.64
CA ARG A 43 13.68 3.81 -2.51
C ARG A 43 12.35 3.75 -1.79
N PRO A 44 12.22 4.31 -0.57
CA PRO A 44 10.92 4.45 0.09
C PRO A 44 10.06 5.48 -0.64
N LEU A 45 8.76 5.48 -0.35
CA LEU A 45 7.81 6.50 -0.83
C LEU A 45 7.82 6.70 -2.36
N ASN A 46 7.97 5.63 -3.14
CA ASN A 46 8.07 5.69 -4.61
C ASN A 46 6.87 6.33 -5.34
N ILE A 47 5.78 6.61 -4.61
CA ILE A 47 4.63 7.36 -5.15
C ILE A 47 4.84 8.88 -5.18
N PHE A 48 5.90 9.36 -4.56
CA PHE A 48 6.33 10.76 -4.56
C PHE A 48 7.50 10.98 -5.55
N PRO A 49 7.86 12.24 -5.83
CA PRO A 49 9.08 12.55 -6.57
C PRO A 49 10.31 11.89 -5.93
N PRO A 50 11.31 11.49 -6.75
CA PRO A 50 12.50 10.77 -6.27
C PRO A 50 13.22 11.44 -5.11
N GLU A 51 13.26 12.76 -5.10
CA GLU A 51 13.95 13.58 -4.08
C GLU A 51 13.39 13.34 -2.67
N ILE A 52 12.08 13.07 -2.57
CA ILE A 52 11.43 12.75 -1.29
C ILE A 52 11.89 11.38 -0.78
N GLY A 53 11.93 10.38 -1.67
CA GLY A 53 12.41 9.04 -1.30
C GLY A 53 13.89 9.05 -0.92
N ASP A 54 14.72 9.76 -1.66
CA ASP A 54 16.16 9.88 -1.40
C ASP A 54 16.42 10.61 -0.07
N TYR A 55 15.68 11.68 0.22
CA TYR A 55 15.73 12.36 1.51
C TYR A 55 15.31 11.43 2.66
N THR A 56 14.20 10.72 2.50
CA THR A 56 13.69 9.80 3.51
C THR A 56 14.70 8.68 3.80
N GLN A 57 15.30 8.09 2.77
CA GLN A 57 16.31 7.06 2.92
C GLN A 57 17.54 7.58 3.66
N THR A 58 18.04 8.77 3.29
CA THR A 58 19.18 9.40 3.96
C THR A 58 18.88 9.64 5.43
N PHE A 59 17.72 10.23 5.73
CA PHE A 59 17.26 10.45 7.10
C PHE A 59 17.21 9.14 7.91
N TRP A 60 16.69 8.06 7.34
CA TRP A 60 16.63 6.76 8.01
C TRP A 60 18.01 6.20 8.33
N ILE A 61 18.93 6.25 7.35
CA ILE A 61 20.32 5.76 7.54
C ILE A 61 21.03 6.57 8.62
N GLU A 62 20.89 7.89 8.63
CA GLU A 62 21.46 8.77 9.64
C GLU A 62 20.91 8.50 11.05
N ASN A 63 19.69 7.94 11.15
CA ASN A 63 19.05 7.55 12.40
C ASN A 63 19.16 6.03 12.68
N GLY A 64 20.08 5.31 12.03
CA GLY A 64 20.42 3.93 12.36
C GLY A 64 19.51 2.86 11.73
N VAL A 65 18.62 3.21 10.80
CA VAL A 65 17.82 2.23 10.08
C VAL A 65 18.66 1.53 9.02
N GLN A 66 18.67 0.21 9.03
CA GLN A 66 19.23 -0.58 7.94
C GLN A 66 18.25 -0.59 6.77
N THR A 67 18.75 -0.40 5.54
CA THR A 67 17.89 -0.33 4.36
C THR A 67 18.29 -1.35 3.30
N HIS A 68 17.30 -2.12 2.80
CA HIS A 68 17.46 -3.07 1.71
C HIS A 68 16.45 -2.75 0.60
N PHE A 69 16.83 -1.86 -0.32
CA PHE A 69 16.02 -1.51 -1.50
C PHE A 69 16.45 -2.34 -2.72
N ASN A 70 15.50 -2.54 -3.65
CA ASN A 70 15.61 -3.50 -4.76
C ASN A 70 15.69 -4.96 -4.29
N TYR A 71 15.22 -5.27 -3.08
CA TYR A 71 15.11 -6.63 -2.55
C TYR A 71 13.66 -7.03 -2.35
N PHE A 72 13.29 -8.19 -2.82
CA PHE A 72 11.97 -8.79 -2.62
C PHE A 72 12.03 -9.83 -1.51
N LEU A 73 11.03 -9.85 -0.64
CA LEU A 73 10.86 -10.94 0.32
C LEU A 73 10.59 -12.24 -0.45
N LYS A 74 11.41 -13.25 -0.21
CA LYS A 74 11.30 -14.58 -0.83
C LYS A 74 10.68 -15.61 0.09
N ASN A 75 11.12 -15.62 1.34
CA ASN A 75 10.64 -16.54 2.37
C ASN A 75 10.62 -15.84 3.73
N ILE A 76 9.76 -16.31 4.62
CA ILE A 76 9.70 -15.91 6.02
C ILE A 76 9.47 -17.14 6.88
N ASP A 77 10.30 -17.34 7.88
CA ASP A 77 10.22 -18.38 8.89
C ASP A 77 9.92 -17.76 10.27
N SER A 78 10.06 -18.52 11.35
CA SER A 78 9.69 -18.08 12.71
C SER A 78 10.53 -16.92 13.24
N ASP A 79 11.81 -16.83 12.87
CA ASP A 79 12.79 -15.89 13.42
C ASP A 79 13.73 -15.28 12.37
N GLU A 80 13.55 -15.66 11.10
CA GLU A 80 14.33 -15.13 10.01
C GLU A 80 13.50 -14.97 8.72
N LEU A 81 13.92 -14.03 7.88
CA LEU A 81 13.38 -13.84 6.55
C LEU A 81 14.50 -13.81 5.49
N THR A 82 14.20 -14.32 4.32
CA THR A 82 15.10 -14.28 3.17
C THR A 82 14.63 -13.22 2.20
N ILE A 83 15.51 -12.28 1.89
CA ILE A 83 15.32 -11.28 0.84
C ILE A 83 16.24 -11.60 -0.34
N GLN A 84 15.78 -11.27 -1.55
CA GLN A 84 16.52 -11.54 -2.78
C GLN A 84 16.35 -10.43 -3.80
N ASN A 85 17.43 -10.10 -4.49
CA ASN A 85 17.43 -9.38 -5.75
C ASN A 85 17.93 -10.27 -6.90
N ARG A 86 18.33 -9.71 -8.03
CA ARG A 86 18.84 -10.48 -9.18
C ARG A 86 20.23 -11.07 -8.96
N GLU A 87 21.02 -10.51 -8.06
CA GLU A 87 22.45 -10.76 -7.90
C GLU A 87 22.78 -11.42 -6.55
N ASP A 88 21.93 -11.19 -5.54
CA ASP A 88 22.20 -11.55 -4.16
C ASP A 88 20.96 -12.05 -3.42
N SER A 89 21.19 -12.88 -2.39
CA SER A 89 20.17 -13.38 -1.47
C SER A 89 20.72 -13.31 -0.04
N GLN A 90 19.99 -12.68 0.85
CA GLN A 90 20.38 -12.46 2.24
C GLN A 90 19.32 -13.01 3.19
N THR A 91 19.78 -13.54 4.33
CA THR A 91 18.90 -13.95 5.42
C THR A 91 19.07 -12.96 6.58
N LEU A 92 17.97 -12.40 7.04
CA LEU A 92 17.91 -11.42 8.11
C LEU A 92 17.11 -12.00 9.29
N LYS A 93 17.68 -11.94 10.48
CA LYS A 93 16.96 -12.29 11.71
C LYS A 93 16.03 -11.18 12.14
N TYR A 94 14.97 -11.54 12.88
CA TYR A 94 14.03 -10.58 13.42
C TYR A 94 13.31 -11.13 14.66
N ASP A 95 12.85 -10.24 15.52
CA ASP A 95 11.90 -10.53 16.60
C ASP A 95 10.47 -10.20 16.13
N ILE A 96 10.34 -9.15 15.31
CA ILE A 96 9.06 -8.71 14.74
C ILE A 96 9.25 -8.42 13.25
N SER A 97 8.37 -8.98 12.41
CA SER A 97 8.29 -8.61 11.00
C SER A 97 6.92 -8.03 10.67
N ILE A 98 6.90 -6.81 10.10
CA ILE A 98 5.68 -6.09 9.75
C ILE A 98 5.57 -6.02 8.22
N TRP A 99 4.52 -6.67 7.67
CA TRP A 99 4.26 -6.67 6.25
C TRP A 99 3.41 -5.47 5.82
N CYS A 100 4.00 -4.59 5.02
CA CYS A 100 3.37 -3.43 4.39
C CYS A 100 3.43 -3.49 2.85
N GLY A 101 3.76 -4.66 2.29
CA GLY A 101 4.08 -4.88 0.86
C GLY A 101 2.87 -4.89 -0.08
N GLY A 102 1.86 -4.05 0.18
CA GLY A 102 0.71 -3.86 -0.70
C GLY A 102 -0.56 -4.57 -0.24
N ILE A 103 -1.58 -4.49 -1.07
CA ILE A 103 -2.92 -5.02 -0.79
C ILE A 103 -3.33 -6.08 -1.81
N LYS A 104 -4.22 -6.95 -1.40
CA LYS A 104 -4.82 -7.99 -2.22
C LYS A 104 -6.33 -7.81 -2.26
N SER A 105 -6.92 -8.04 -3.43
CA SER A 105 -8.37 -8.04 -3.57
C SER A 105 -9.03 -9.06 -2.65
N ASN A 106 -10.14 -8.65 -2.02
CA ASN A 106 -10.92 -9.55 -1.17
C ASN A 106 -11.48 -10.74 -2.00
N PRO A 107 -11.50 -11.97 -1.46
CA PRO A 107 -12.07 -13.12 -2.15
C PRO A 107 -13.51 -12.92 -2.64
N LEU A 108 -14.32 -12.11 -1.95
CA LEU A 108 -15.67 -11.75 -2.38
C LEU A 108 -15.67 -11.09 -3.77
N SER A 109 -14.68 -10.26 -4.08
CA SER A 109 -14.55 -9.64 -5.42
C SER A 109 -14.41 -10.70 -6.52
N GLN A 110 -13.69 -11.80 -6.24
CA GLN A 110 -13.53 -12.90 -7.19
C GLN A 110 -14.82 -13.71 -7.36
N ILE A 111 -15.60 -13.86 -6.28
CA ILE A 111 -16.91 -14.51 -6.34
C ILE A 111 -17.86 -13.68 -7.20
N VAL A 112 -17.95 -12.37 -6.96
CA VAL A 112 -18.77 -11.44 -7.75
C VAL A 112 -18.37 -11.49 -9.22
N ASN A 113 -17.08 -11.43 -9.52
CA ASN A 113 -16.60 -11.51 -10.90
C ASN A 113 -17.03 -12.82 -11.59
N ARG A 114 -16.88 -13.96 -10.92
CA ARG A 114 -17.29 -15.25 -11.45
C ARG A 114 -18.81 -15.31 -11.73
N GLU A 115 -19.62 -14.89 -10.77
CA GLU A 115 -21.09 -14.92 -10.90
C GLU A 115 -21.59 -13.97 -12.01
N LEU A 116 -20.86 -12.90 -12.29
CA LEU A 116 -21.19 -11.93 -13.34
C LEU A 116 -20.44 -12.17 -14.66
N GLY A 117 -19.63 -13.24 -14.76
CA GLY A 117 -18.85 -13.55 -15.97
C GLY A 117 -17.75 -12.52 -16.27
N LEU A 118 -17.15 -11.90 -15.25
CA LEU A 118 -16.15 -10.86 -15.39
C LEU A 118 -14.73 -11.42 -15.15
N GLU A 119 -13.77 -11.01 -15.97
CA GLU A 119 -12.36 -11.38 -15.84
C GLU A 119 -11.53 -10.23 -15.27
N CYS A 120 -11.32 -10.24 -13.95
CA CYS A 120 -10.43 -9.27 -13.30
C CYS A 120 -9.81 -9.86 -12.02
N ARG A 121 -8.48 -9.76 -11.89
CA ARG A 121 -7.74 -10.25 -10.71
C ARG A 121 -7.63 -9.21 -9.59
N PHE A 122 -7.75 -7.94 -9.91
CA PHE A 122 -7.43 -6.84 -9.00
C PHE A 122 -8.62 -6.23 -8.29
N GLY A 123 -9.83 -6.69 -8.58
CA GLY A 123 -11.07 -6.16 -8.02
C GLY A 123 -12.24 -6.43 -8.94
N ILE A 124 -13.27 -5.60 -8.86
CA ILE A 124 -14.48 -5.67 -9.66
C ILE A 124 -14.38 -4.58 -10.75
N PRO A 125 -14.33 -4.93 -12.04
CA PRO A 125 -14.27 -3.94 -13.10
C PRO A 125 -15.57 -3.14 -13.18
N VAL A 126 -15.43 -1.84 -13.31
CA VAL A 126 -16.56 -0.90 -13.44
C VAL A 126 -16.40 -0.07 -14.71
N ASN A 127 -17.53 0.41 -15.22
CA ASN A 127 -17.53 1.42 -16.28
C ASN A 127 -17.25 2.83 -15.72
N ARG A 128 -17.30 3.84 -16.57
CA ARG A 128 -17.07 5.26 -16.19
C ARG A 128 -18.16 5.85 -15.28
N PHE A 129 -19.24 5.10 -15.07
CA PHE A 129 -20.32 5.47 -14.17
C PHE A 129 -20.30 4.67 -12.85
N LEU A 130 -19.20 3.93 -12.60
CA LEU A 130 -19.01 3.03 -11.45
C LEU A 130 -19.98 1.85 -11.43
N GLU A 131 -20.58 1.52 -12.58
CA GLU A 131 -21.48 0.41 -12.76
C GLU A 131 -20.72 -0.84 -13.17
N VAL A 132 -21.03 -1.96 -12.55
CA VAL A 132 -20.60 -3.31 -12.95
C VAL A 132 -21.57 -3.87 -13.98
N ASN A 133 -22.87 -3.73 -13.66
CA ASN A 133 -24.00 -4.00 -14.55
C ASN A 133 -25.20 -3.12 -14.14
N LYS A 134 -26.38 -3.36 -14.72
CA LYS A 134 -27.57 -2.51 -14.56
C LYS A 134 -27.95 -2.17 -13.10
N ASN A 135 -27.68 -3.05 -12.14
CA ASN A 135 -28.11 -2.87 -10.74
C ASN A 135 -26.96 -3.11 -9.73
N VAL A 136 -25.73 -3.27 -10.22
CA VAL A 136 -24.56 -3.55 -9.39
C VAL A 136 -23.50 -2.47 -9.62
N PHE A 137 -23.04 -1.90 -8.53
CA PHE A 137 -22.01 -0.85 -8.50
C PHE A 137 -20.86 -1.31 -7.61
N ALA A 138 -19.65 -0.88 -7.93
CA ALA A 138 -18.49 -1.07 -7.05
C ALA A 138 -17.73 0.24 -6.90
N ILE A 139 -17.31 0.55 -5.67
CA ILE A 139 -16.57 1.76 -5.31
C ILE A 139 -15.46 1.46 -4.32
N GLY A 140 -14.52 2.39 -4.18
CA GLY A 140 -13.37 2.24 -3.29
C GLY A 140 -12.36 1.22 -3.81
N ASP A 141 -11.61 0.63 -2.91
CA ASP A 141 -10.45 -0.21 -3.22
C ASP A 141 -10.81 -1.52 -3.95
N CYS A 142 -12.07 -1.94 -3.89
CA CYS A 142 -12.53 -3.10 -4.66
C CYS A 142 -12.88 -2.79 -6.12
N ALA A 143 -13.05 -1.52 -6.50
CA ALA A 143 -13.41 -1.11 -7.85
C ALA A 143 -12.20 -0.94 -8.76
N VAL A 144 -12.23 -1.57 -9.93
CA VAL A 144 -11.21 -1.38 -10.97
C VAL A 144 -11.77 -0.47 -12.06
N PHE A 145 -11.36 0.79 -12.01
CA PHE A 145 -11.78 1.82 -12.95
C PHE A 145 -10.95 1.76 -14.25
N PRO A 146 -11.53 2.07 -15.43
CA PRO A 146 -10.84 1.93 -16.71
C PRO A 146 -9.50 2.67 -16.81
N ASN A 147 -9.40 3.84 -16.22
CA ASN A 147 -8.21 4.70 -16.26
C ASN A 147 -7.34 4.56 -15.00
N ARG A 148 -7.22 3.38 -14.42
CA ARG A 148 -6.40 3.09 -13.23
C ARG A 148 -6.16 4.31 -12.34
N ILE A 149 -7.08 4.57 -11.43
CA ILE A 149 -6.95 5.58 -10.38
C ILE A 149 -6.33 4.95 -9.13
N PRO A 150 -5.61 5.71 -8.30
CA PRO A 150 -4.98 5.16 -7.10
C PRO A 150 -6.02 4.61 -6.12
N LEU A 151 -5.66 3.57 -5.39
CA LEU A 151 -6.45 3.07 -4.27
C LEU A 151 -6.20 4.00 -3.07
N SER A 152 -7.22 4.76 -2.70
CA SER A 152 -7.11 5.72 -1.59
C SER A 152 -8.48 6.12 -1.05
N ALA A 153 -8.50 6.55 0.21
CA ALA A 153 -9.69 7.10 0.85
C ALA A 153 -10.29 8.28 0.05
N GLN A 154 -9.44 9.07 -0.57
CA GLN A 154 -9.83 10.21 -1.41
C GLN A 154 -10.66 9.78 -2.62
N VAL A 155 -10.25 8.69 -3.29
CA VAL A 155 -10.98 8.10 -4.41
C VAL A 155 -12.29 7.51 -3.93
N ALA A 156 -12.26 6.68 -2.89
CA ALA A 156 -13.45 6.04 -2.34
C ALA A 156 -14.52 7.08 -1.93
N TYR A 157 -14.11 8.17 -1.27
CA TYR A 157 -14.98 9.26 -0.90
C TYR A 157 -15.63 9.95 -2.10
N GLN A 158 -14.85 10.28 -3.15
CA GLN A 158 -15.35 10.93 -4.35
C GLN A 158 -16.30 10.00 -5.14
N GLN A 159 -15.99 8.72 -5.21
CA GLN A 159 -16.85 7.71 -5.84
C GLN A 159 -18.19 7.56 -5.09
N GLY A 160 -18.15 7.46 -3.76
CA GLY A 160 -19.36 7.38 -2.94
C GLY A 160 -20.26 8.60 -3.12
N ARG A 161 -19.67 9.79 -3.10
CA ARG A 161 -20.40 11.05 -3.32
C ARG A 161 -21.02 11.10 -4.71
N TYR A 162 -20.28 10.73 -5.75
CA TYR A 162 -20.78 10.68 -7.12
C TYR A 162 -21.98 9.72 -7.27
N LEU A 163 -21.91 8.51 -6.70
CA LEU A 163 -23.04 7.58 -6.73
C LEU A 163 -24.26 8.10 -5.97
N ALA A 164 -24.05 8.70 -4.79
CA ALA A 164 -25.13 9.30 -4.03
C ALA A 164 -25.88 10.39 -4.83
N GLU A 165 -25.14 11.25 -5.53
CA GLU A 165 -25.72 12.27 -6.42
C GLU A 165 -26.48 11.63 -7.59
N ARG A 166 -25.98 10.54 -8.19
CA ARG A 166 -26.69 9.81 -9.24
C ARG A 166 -27.98 9.16 -8.74
N PHE A 167 -27.96 8.52 -7.58
CA PHE A 167 -29.15 7.90 -6.99
C PHE A 167 -30.23 8.94 -6.67
N ASN A 168 -29.85 10.08 -6.12
CA ASN A 168 -30.77 11.16 -5.81
C ASN A 168 -31.40 11.79 -7.07
N ASN A 169 -30.78 11.63 -8.22
CA ASN A 169 -31.27 12.15 -9.50
C ASN A 169 -31.84 11.04 -10.41
N ASP A 170 -32.27 9.90 -9.86
CA ASP A 170 -32.83 8.75 -10.59
C ASP A 170 -31.96 8.32 -11.78
N PHE A 171 -30.64 8.38 -11.63
CA PHE A 171 -29.65 8.11 -12.69
C PHE A 171 -29.75 9.01 -13.92
N ARG A 172 -30.45 10.13 -13.81
CA ARG A 172 -30.54 11.13 -14.90
C ARG A 172 -29.19 11.85 -15.04
N GLY A 173 -28.80 12.08 -16.30
CA GLY A 173 -27.55 12.75 -16.66
C GLY A 173 -26.46 11.76 -17.10
N ASN A 174 -25.60 12.26 -18.00
CA ASN A 174 -24.51 11.49 -18.63
C ASN A 174 -23.11 11.89 -18.09
N ASN A 175 -23.04 12.48 -16.91
CA ASN A 175 -21.77 12.88 -16.33
C ASN A 175 -21.00 11.65 -15.83
N GLU A 176 -19.90 11.33 -16.46
CA GLU A 176 -18.98 10.28 -16.04
C GLU A 176 -18.26 10.66 -14.73
N PHE A 177 -17.88 9.66 -13.94
CA PHE A 177 -17.03 9.87 -12.76
C PHE A 177 -15.66 10.39 -13.19
N GLN A 178 -15.22 11.47 -12.56
CA GLN A 178 -13.88 12.04 -12.75
C GLN A 178 -13.22 12.20 -11.39
N PHE A 179 -12.11 11.50 -11.19
CA PHE A 179 -11.29 11.67 -10.00
C PHE A 179 -10.52 12.99 -10.07
N LYS A 180 -10.62 13.79 -9.01
CA LYS A 180 -9.82 15.01 -8.81
C LYS A 180 -8.79 14.74 -7.74
N ASP A 181 -7.53 14.59 -8.14
CA ASP A 181 -6.42 14.43 -7.21
C ASP A 181 -6.21 15.74 -6.43
N LYS A 182 -6.28 15.67 -5.09
CA LYS A 182 -6.08 16.78 -4.17
C LYS A 182 -4.69 16.77 -3.51
N GLY A 183 -3.79 15.99 -4.06
CA GLY A 183 -2.45 15.78 -3.51
C GLY A 183 -2.36 14.55 -2.59
N LYS A 184 -1.16 14.28 -2.13
CA LYS A 184 -0.81 13.16 -1.25
C LYS A 184 -0.07 13.68 -0.03
N ILE A 185 -0.30 13.06 1.10
CA ILE A 185 0.42 13.34 2.36
C ILE A 185 1.09 12.03 2.75
N GLY A 186 2.37 12.09 3.09
CA GLY A 186 3.14 11.03 3.71
C GLY A 186 3.77 11.53 4.99
N TYR A 187 3.89 10.68 5.98
CA TYR A 187 4.60 10.91 7.23
C TYR A 187 5.91 10.11 7.20
N ILE A 188 7.01 10.71 7.70
CA ILE A 188 8.35 10.09 7.77
C ILE A 188 8.98 10.34 9.12
#